data_763445ed0177889681a2702114c3cbd8
#
_entry.id   763445ed0177889681a2702114c3cbd8
#
_cell.length_a   1.000
_cell.length_b   1.000
_cell.length_c   1.000
_cell.angle_alpha   90.00
_cell.angle_beta   90.00
_cell.angle_gamma   90.00
#
_symmetry.space_group_name_H-M   'P 1'
#
loop_
_entity.id
_entity.type
_entity.pdbx_description
1 polymer ?
#
loop_
_entity_poly.entity_id
_entity_poly.type
_entity_poly.pdbx_seq_one_letter_code
_entity_poly.pdbx_strand_id
1 'polypeptide(L)'
;MSLQKSLGSSAAWMSLAASSMSIVSFVVFIIISRILSPDEIGLVVFAILVVEAGRIIINGGLSISIVQRPEWEEDYAATSFYISCCYGVIVTLIVLFIGVPLTAKLYAPAAASILAVLSIIFMLEAIKVVHDGKLRRDLRFKAIAIRSILSSVISSIIGIYLALHGYGVWALVAQQLSGQLIVTALTIIGANWWPRWQFSLQRAGEAIHMASPMMLAQFINTLCSTLVEFMVGIILGPIALGIYRIAGRALFILQEIIIRPLEQTTIPVLARMENAQARAKATLRILRINSFVILPIFFGTAAIAEEFIALVFGEKWHSSGALMALLALGSTPFALRIQINATLTAEGKSRWVLLNMIATLLTTLIIGYLLIPYGTHYAAIAYVVINYISGAISMVIFQHIFRCGFIPMLNVLWPSHLAASIMLCICLAVKQWLPQTLPAATQLLLLGATGGISYFFLCVVIFRNETRNFLGECLKIMPLKFSPLLLRIQSWARLN
;
A
#
# COMPACT_ATOMS: atom_id res chain seq x y z
N MET A 1 -11.53 -13.85 30.04
CA MET A 1 -11.61 -12.64 29.18
C MET A 1 -12.42 -13.01 27.96
N SER A 2 -13.49 -12.27 27.62
CA SER A 2 -14.35 -12.64 26.48
C SER A 2 -13.56 -12.54 25.16
N LEU A 3 -13.79 -13.47 24.23
CA LEU A 3 -13.17 -13.55 22.91
C LEU A 3 -13.20 -12.17 22.19
N GLN A 4 -14.29 -11.42 22.35
CA GLN A 4 -14.44 -10.06 21.80
C GLN A 4 -13.45 -9.04 22.36
N LYS A 5 -13.12 -9.08 23.67
CA LYS A 5 -12.10 -8.19 24.26
C LYS A 5 -10.70 -8.53 23.76
N SER A 6 -10.41 -9.82 23.58
CA SER A 6 -9.14 -10.30 23.04
C SER A 6 -8.96 -9.89 21.57
N LEU A 7 -10.00 -10.06 20.74
CA LEU A 7 -9.97 -9.67 19.32
C LEU A 7 -9.84 -8.14 19.15
N GLY A 8 -10.57 -7.35 19.92
CA GLY A 8 -10.46 -5.89 19.87
C GLY A 8 -9.07 -5.38 20.27
N SER A 9 -8.48 -5.96 21.33
CA SER A 9 -7.11 -5.65 21.75
C SER A 9 -6.09 -6.05 20.70
N SER A 10 -6.25 -7.24 20.07
CA SER A 10 -5.34 -7.73 19.02
C SER A 10 -5.38 -6.85 17.77
N ALA A 11 -6.56 -6.44 17.32
CA ALA A 11 -6.71 -5.53 16.20
C ALA A 11 -6.08 -4.15 16.49
N ALA A 12 -6.26 -3.62 17.69
CA ALA A 12 -5.63 -2.36 18.09
C ALA A 12 -4.10 -2.45 18.11
N TRP A 13 -3.53 -3.53 18.63
CA TRP A 13 -2.07 -3.75 18.62
C TRP A 13 -1.53 -3.88 17.20
N MET A 14 -2.22 -4.61 16.31
CA MET A 14 -1.79 -4.75 14.91
C MET A 14 -1.86 -3.43 14.16
N SER A 15 -2.92 -2.66 14.32
CA SER A 15 -3.05 -1.34 13.69
C SER A 15 -2.00 -0.35 14.21
N LEU A 16 -1.77 -0.32 15.53
CA LEU A 16 -0.74 0.53 16.13
C LEU A 16 0.66 0.16 15.62
N ALA A 17 0.97 -1.14 15.56
CA ALA A 17 2.24 -1.62 15.04
C ALA A 17 2.42 -1.24 13.56
N ALA A 18 1.42 -1.47 12.72
CA ALA A 18 1.48 -1.15 11.30
C ALA A 18 1.68 0.36 11.06
N SER A 19 0.91 1.21 11.73
CA SER A 19 1.05 2.67 11.63
C SER A 19 2.40 3.16 12.13
N SER A 20 2.86 2.66 13.29
CA SER A 20 4.17 3.02 13.84
C SER A 20 5.32 2.61 12.93
N MET A 21 5.27 1.41 12.36
CA MET A 21 6.27 0.94 11.40
C MET A 21 6.31 1.79 10.13
N SER A 22 5.15 2.15 9.59
CA SER A 22 5.07 3.00 8.41
C SER A 22 5.67 4.39 8.66
N ILE A 23 5.39 4.99 9.82
CA ILE A 23 5.94 6.29 10.20
C ILE A 23 7.46 6.21 10.41
N VAL A 24 7.95 5.22 11.18
CA VAL A 24 9.40 5.03 11.40
C VAL A 24 10.11 4.81 10.08
N SER A 25 9.61 3.90 9.24
CA SER A 25 10.18 3.63 7.91
C SER A 25 10.22 4.87 7.02
N PHE A 26 9.21 5.75 7.13
CA PHE A 26 9.18 7.00 6.38
C PHE A 26 10.22 8.01 6.85
N VAL A 27 10.30 8.22 8.16
CA VAL A 27 11.31 9.13 8.74
C VAL A 27 12.72 8.68 8.37
N VAL A 28 12.99 7.40 8.47
CA VAL A 28 14.29 6.83 8.09
C VAL A 28 14.54 6.98 6.60
N PHE A 29 13.52 6.74 5.77
CA PHE A 29 13.62 6.92 4.33
C PHE A 29 13.92 8.40 3.97
N ILE A 30 13.32 9.37 4.66
CA ILE A 30 13.64 10.80 4.50
C ILE A 30 15.11 11.06 4.83
N ILE A 31 15.59 10.58 5.98
CA ILE A 31 16.99 10.82 6.40
C ILE A 31 17.95 10.23 5.37
N ILE A 32 17.75 9.00 4.96
CA ILE A 32 18.62 8.31 4.01
C ILE A 32 18.54 8.96 2.62
N SER A 33 17.35 9.36 2.17
CA SER A 33 17.18 10.03 0.88
C SER A 33 17.81 11.40 0.81
N ARG A 34 18.02 12.08 1.94
CA ARG A 34 18.79 13.33 1.99
C ARG A 34 20.29 13.12 1.81
N ILE A 35 20.78 11.91 2.10
CA ILE A 35 22.21 11.54 1.97
C ILE A 35 22.46 10.96 0.57
N LEU A 36 21.69 9.98 0.16
CA LEU A 36 21.88 9.23 -1.09
C LEU A 36 21.42 10.03 -2.33
N SER A 37 22.06 9.75 -3.46
CA SER A 37 21.67 10.27 -4.79
C SER A 37 20.44 9.55 -5.37
N PRO A 38 19.78 10.12 -6.39
CA PRO A 38 18.70 9.45 -7.10
C PRO A 38 19.11 8.11 -7.74
N ASP A 39 20.33 8.06 -8.29
CA ASP A 39 20.88 6.83 -8.87
C ASP A 39 21.02 5.72 -7.82
N GLU A 40 21.64 6.04 -6.68
CA GLU A 40 21.85 5.10 -5.58
C GLU A 40 20.52 4.53 -5.05
N ILE A 41 19.50 5.37 -4.90
CA ILE A 41 18.17 4.92 -4.46
C ILE A 41 17.56 4.03 -5.54
N GLY A 42 17.66 4.40 -6.81
CA GLY A 42 17.13 3.60 -7.91
C GLY A 42 17.73 2.20 -7.99
N LEU A 43 19.04 2.08 -7.81
CA LEU A 43 19.76 0.79 -7.79
C LEU A 43 19.20 -0.16 -6.70
N VAL A 44 19.05 0.35 -5.48
CA VAL A 44 18.53 -0.44 -4.36
C VAL A 44 17.05 -0.77 -4.52
N VAL A 45 16.25 0.19 -4.97
CA VAL A 45 14.81 0.01 -5.19
C VAL A 45 14.56 -1.09 -6.20
N PHE A 46 15.29 -1.12 -7.32
CA PHE A 46 15.13 -2.19 -8.31
C PHE A 46 15.40 -3.58 -7.72
N ALA A 47 16.49 -3.72 -6.96
CA ALA A 47 16.80 -4.98 -6.30
C ALA A 47 15.70 -5.39 -5.29
N ILE A 48 15.15 -4.41 -4.53
CA ILE A 48 14.04 -4.65 -3.61
C ILE A 48 12.77 -5.11 -4.35
N LEU A 49 12.44 -4.54 -5.51
CA LEU A 49 11.28 -4.99 -6.30
C LEU A 49 11.38 -6.46 -6.69
N VAL A 50 12.57 -6.91 -7.10
CA VAL A 50 12.82 -8.33 -7.41
C VAL A 50 12.71 -9.19 -6.16
N VAL A 51 13.27 -8.74 -5.04
CA VAL A 51 13.19 -9.44 -3.75
C VAL A 51 11.75 -9.58 -3.27
N GLU A 52 10.93 -8.52 -3.37
CA GLU A 52 9.51 -8.58 -2.98
C GLU A 52 8.72 -9.60 -3.82
N ALA A 53 8.98 -9.68 -5.12
CA ALA A 53 8.36 -10.69 -5.98
C ALA A 53 8.75 -12.13 -5.54
N GLY A 54 10.01 -12.38 -5.24
CA GLY A 54 10.49 -13.68 -4.75
C GLY A 54 9.94 -14.06 -3.37
N ARG A 55 9.82 -13.09 -2.46
CA ARG A 55 9.24 -13.31 -1.11
C ARG A 55 7.81 -13.83 -1.16
N ILE A 56 7.02 -13.40 -2.14
CA ILE A 56 5.64 -13.86 -2.29
C ILE A 56 5.59 -15.34 -2.64
N ILE A 57 6.49 -15.82 -3.48
CA ILE A 57 6.58 -17.23 -3.85
C ILE A 57 6.87 -18.07 -2.62
N ILE A 58 7.74 -17.59 -1.73
CA ILE A 58 8.13 -18.31 -0.51
C ILE A 58 7.02 -18.28 0.54
N ASN A 59 6.45 -17.09 0.80
CA ASN A 59 5.37 -16.91 1.79
C ASN A 59 4.04 -17.48 1.34
N GLY A 60 3.82 -17.53 0.09
CA GLY A 60 2.67 -17.71 -0.76
C GLY A 60 1.52 -18.59 -0.31
N GLY A 61 1.05 -18.42 0.91
CA GLY A 61 -0.09 -19.16 1.43
C GLY A 61 0.26 -20.24 2.46
N LEU A 62 1.52 -20.67 2.59
CA LEU A 62 1.91 -21.67 3.59
C LEU A 62 1.64 -21.21 5.02
N SER A 63 1.94 -19.94 5.34
CA SER A 63 1.59 -19.36 6.64
C SER A 63 0.07 -19.35 6.88
N ILE A 64 -0.71 -19.05 5.86
CA ILE A 64 -2.18 -19.02 5.95
C ILE A 64 -2.75 -20.44 6.05
N SER A 65 -2.20 -21.41 5.30
CA SER A 65 -2.65 -22.80 5.36
C SER A 65 -2.51 -23.38 6.78
N ILE A 66 -1.41 -23.04 7.49
CA ILE A 66 -1.21 -23.41 8.89
C ILE A 66 -2.25 -22.80 9.83
N VAL A 67 -2.63 -21.54 9.59
CA VAL A 67 -3.65 -20.84 10.40
C VAL A 67 -5.03 -21.44 10.20
N GLN A 68 -5.34 -21.92 9.00
CA GLN A 68 -6.67 -22.46 8.65
C GLN A 68 -6.91 -23.89 9.12
N ARG A 69 -5.86 -24.64 9.52
CA ARG A 69 -6.02 -26.01 10.06
C ARG A 69 -6.77 -25.97 11.41
N PRO A 70 -7.74 -26.86 11.66
CA PRO A 70 -8.46 -26.91 12.94
C PRO A 70 -7.54 -27.19 14.11
N GLU A 71 -6.59 -28.14 13.96
CA GLU A 71 -5.63 -28.54 14.98
C GLU A 71 -4.20 -28.30 14.53
N TRP A 72 -3.27 -28.22 15.50
CA TRP A 72 -1.84 -28.16 15.22
C TRP A 72 -1.32 -29.58 14.95
N GLU A 73 -1.00 -29.83 13.71
CA GLU A 73 -0.44 -31.10 13.27
C GLU A 73 1.07 -30.93 13.05
N GLU A 74 1.86 -31.62 13.85
CA GLU A 74 3.31 -31.48 13.84
C GLU A 74 3.96 -31.94 12.52
N ASP A 75 3.45 -33.05 11.94
CA ASP A 75 3.89 -33.57 10.65
C ASP A 75 3.59 -32.59 9.49
N TYR A 76 2.43 -31.94 9.52
CA TYR A 76 2.06 -30.91 8.54
C TYR A 76 2.93 -29.66 8.67
N ALA A 77 3.17 -29.20 9.89
CA ALA A 77 4.00 -28.02 10.16
C ALA A 77 5.46 -28.27 9.77
N ALA A 78 6.03 -29.43 10.13
CA ALA A 78 7.37 -29.84 9.75
C ALA A 78 7.52 -29.96 8.22
N THR A 79 6.56 -30.65 7.56
CA THR A 79 6.55 -30.78 6.09
C THR A 79 6.45 -29.39 5.40
N SER A 80 5.58 -28.49 5.89
CA SER A 80 5.44 -27.13 5.37
C SER A 80 6.73 -26.32 5.55
N PHE A 81 7.47 -26.52 6.64
CA PHE A 81 8.77 -25.91 6.87
C PHE A 81 9.79 -26.34 5.82
N TYR A 82 9.90 -27.64 5.53
CA TYR A 82 10.83 -28.14 4.51
C TYR A 82 10.44 -27.67 3.11
N ILE A 83 9.14 -27.58 2.79
CA ILE A 83 8.66 -27.01 1.53
C ILE A 83 9.07 -25.53 1.42
N SER A 84 8.87 -24.73 2.48
CA SER A 84 9.27 -23.32 2.45
C SER A 84 10.78 -23.17 2.29
N CYS A 85 11.59 -23.99 2.94
CA CYS A 85 13.05 -24.00 2.76
C CYS A 85 13.45 -24.39 1.34
N CYS A 86 12.79 -25.39 0.75
CA CYS A 86 13.00 -25.76 -0.64
C CYS A 86 12.68 -24.60 -1.59
N TYR A 87 11.54 -23.91 -1.40
CA TYR A 87 11.20 -22.70 -2.16
C TYR A 87 12.25 -21.60 -1.96
N GLY A 88 12.73 -21.39 -0.72
CA GLY A 88 13.80 -20.44 -0.43
C GLY A 88 15.07 -20.73 -1.22
N VAL A 89 15.52 -21.98 -1.25
CA VAL A 89 16.68 -22.41 -2.04
C VAL A 89 16.45 -22.21 -3.53
N ILE A 90 15.33 -22.69 -4.06
CA ILE A 90 15.00 -22.59 -5.49
C ILE A 90 14.95 -21.13 -5.93
N VAL A 91 14.24 -20.26 -5.19
CA VAL A 91 14.14 -18.83 -5.52
C VAL A 91 15.50 -18.14 -5.43
N THR A 92 16.31 -18.46 -4.39
CA THR A 92 17.68 -17.95 -4.28
C THR A 92 18.54 -18.34 -5.48
N LEU A 93 18.52 -19.62 -5.88
CA LEU A 93 19.27 -20.08 -7.05
C LEU A 93 18.77 -19.44 -8.35
N ILE A 94 17.46 -19.35 -8.56
CA ILE A 94 16.89 -18.65 -9.73
C ILE A 94 17.35 -17.19 -9.76
N VAL A 95 17.29 -16.49 -8.62
CA VAL A 95 17.72 -15.09 -8.59
C VAL A 95 19.22 -14.96 -8.81
N LEU A 96 20.06 -15.82 -8.21
CA LEU A 96 21.51 -15.75 -8.40
C LEU A 96 21.94 -16.10 -9.80
N PHE A 97 21.41 -17.17 -10.41
CA PHE A 97 21.86 -17.66 -11.71
C PHE A 97 21.13 -17.03 -12.90
N ILE A 98 19.90 -16.50 -12.72
CA ILE A 98 19.12 -15.87 -13.79
C ILE A 98 18.89 -14.40 -13.49
N GLY A 99 18.37 -14.08 -12.30
CA GLY A 99 18.00 -12.71 -11.93
C GLY A 99 19.17 -11.74 -11.89
N VAL A 100 20.28 -12.13 -11.26
CA VAL A 100 21.49 -11.30 -11.15
C VAL A 100 22.12 -11.02 -12.52
N PRO A 101 22.41 -12.01 -13.40
CA PRO A 101 22.91 -11.73 -14.74
C PRO A 101 21.96 -10.90 -15.59
N LEU A 102 20.66 -11.16 -15.47
CA LEU A 102 19.64 -10.41 -16.21
C LEU A 102 19.58 -8.95 -15.74
N THR A 103 19.65 -8.70 -14.43
CA THR A 103 19.72 -7.35 -13.85
C THR A 103 20.98 -6.62 -14.31
N ALA A 104 22.12 -7.29 -14.34
CA ALA A 104 23.37 -6.70 -14.82
C ALA A 104 23.29 -6.28 -16.29
N LYS A 105 22.61 -7.08 -17.13
CA LYS A 105 22.47 -6.84 -18.56
C LYS A 105 21.38 -5.82 -18.90
N LEU A 106 20.23 -5.89 -18.24
CA LEU A 106 19.03 -5.09 -18.60
C LEU A 106 18.88 -3.80 -17.80
N TYR A 107 19.55 -3.69 -16.64
CA TYR A 107 19.38 -2.53 -15.77
C TYR A 107 20.72 -1.88 -15.41
N ALA A 108 21.46 -2.47 -14.45
CA ALA A 108 22.76 -1.96 -14.02
C ALA A 108 23.59 -3.04 -13.31
N PRO A 109 24.91 -3.14 -13.59
CA PRO A 109 25.80 -4.09 -12.89
C PRO A 109 25.84 -3.86 -11.37
N ALA A 110 25.78 -2.60 -10.91
CA ALA A 110 25.74 -2.28 -9.49
C ALA A 110 24.47 -2.81 -8.80
N ALA A 111 23.31 -2.74 -9.43
CA ALA A 111 22.07 -3.31 -8.90
C ALA A 111 22.12 -4.84 -8.83
N ALA A 112 22.82 -5.48 -9.77
CA ALA A 112 23.03 -6.93 -9.75
C ALA A 112 23.82 -7.38 -8.53
N SER A 113 24.88 -6.66 -8.13
CA SER A 113 25.64 -6.93 -6.90
C SER A 113 24.77 -6.76 -5.65
N ILE A 114 23.95 -5.73 -5.61
CA ILE A 114 22.99 -5.49 -4.52
C ILE A 114 21.99 -6.65 -4.45
N LEU A 115 21.42 -7.07 -5.58
CA LEU A 115 20.45 -8.15 -5.66
C LEU A 115 21.07 -9.49 -5.19
N ALA A 116 22.31 -9.76 -5.59
CA ALA A 116 23.02 -10.97 -5.15
C ALA A 116 23.13 -11.05 -3.61
N VAL A 117 23.48 -9.93 -2.97
CA VAL A 117 23.56 -9.87 -1.50
C VAL A 117 22.17 -9.95 -0.85
N LEU A 118 21.16 -9.24 -1.41
CA LEU A 118 19.80 -9.28 -0.90
C LEU A 118 19.10 -10.64 -1.10
N SER A 119 19.60 -11.51 -1.98
CA SER A 119 19.05 -12.86 -2.19
C SER A 119 19.07 -13.73 -0.91
N ILE A 120 19.94 -13.43 0.05
CA ILE A 120 19.97 -14.06 1.38
C ILE A 120 18.61 -13.91 2.10
N ILE A 121 17.87 -12.86 1.81
CA ILE A 121 16.54 -12.63 2.38
C ILE A 121 15.59 -13.78 2.10
N PHE A 122 15.71 -14.44 0.95
CA PHE A 122 14.83 -15.57 0.61
C PHE A 122 14.97 -16.73 1.56
N MET A 123 16.21 -17.05 1.97
CA MET A 123 16.45 -18.10 2.98
C MET A 123 15.91 -17.71 4.36
N LEU A 124 16.15 -16.47 4.78
CA LEU A 124 15.61 -15.95 6.04
C LEU A 124 14.08 -15.95 6.06
N GLU A 125 13.47 -15.59 4.94
CA GLU A 125 12.01 -15.61 4.78
C GLU A 125 11.48 -17.05 4.86
N ALA A 126 12.10 -18.00 4.16
CA ALA A 126 11.69 -19.41 4.14
C ALA A 126 11.70 -20.04 5.54
N ILE A 127 12.74 -19.79 6.33
CA ILE A 127 12.83 -20.26 7.70
C ILE A 127 11.73 -19.66 8.59
N LYS A 128 11.30 -18.42 8.33
CA LYS A 128 10.33 -17.70 9.14
C LYS A 128 8.88 -18.10 8.90
N VAL A 129 8.50 -18.56 7.70
CA VAL A 129 7.11 -18.73 7.24
C VAL A 129 6.23 -19.51 8.21
N VAL A 130 6.67 -20.70 8.62
CA VAL A 130 5.90 -21.59 9.51
C VAL A 130 5.81 -21.03 10.92
N HIS A 131 6.90 -20.45 11.41
CA HIS A 131 6.95 -19.81 12.73
C HIS A 131 5.98 -18.61 12.80
N ASP A 132 5.89 -17.81 11.71
CA ASP A 132 4.93 -16.72 11.59
C ASP A 132 3.48 -17.25 11.58
N GLY A 133 3.23 -18.33 10.83
CA GLY A 133 1.95 -19.02 10.81
C GLY A 133 1.53 -19.49 12.20
N LYS A 134 2.45 -20.06 12.97
CA LYS A 134 2.20 -20.48 14.36
C LYS A 134 1.85 -19.32 15.27
N LEU A 135 2.60 -18.23 15.23
CA LEU A 135 2.30 -17.03 16.02
C LEU A 135 0.92 -16.45 15.73
N ARG A 136 0.51 -16.42 14.44
CA ARG A 136 -0.83 -15.98 14.01
C ARG A 136 -1.91 -16.92 14.48
N ARG A 137 -1.69 -18.24 14.36
CA ARG A 137 -2.59 -19.28 14.83
C ARG A 137 -2.83 -19.17 16.34
N ASP A 138 -1.75 -19.00 17.12
CA ASP A 138 -1.79 -18.88 18.57
C ASP A 138 -2.29 -17.49 19.03
N LEU A 139 -2.74 -16.62 18.09
CA LEU A 139 -3.22 -15.25 18.34
C LEU A 139 -2.21 -14.37 19.10
N ARG A 140 -0.91 -14.64 18.96
CA ARG A 140 0.18 -13.90 19.63
C ARG A 140 0.49 -12.58 18.93
N PHE A 141 -0.53 -11.79 18.62
CA PHE A 141 -0.39 -10.54 17.86
C PHE A 141 0.49 -9.49 18.55
N LYS A 142 0.51 -9.49 19.89
CA LYS A 142 1.43 -8.63 20.65
C LYS A 142 2.91 -8.98 20.36
N ALA A 143 3.26 -10.25 20.31
CA ALA A 143 4.62 -10.69 19.97
C ALA A 143 4.97 -10.31 18.53
N ILE A 144 4.02 -10.45 17.59
CA ILE A 144 4.18 -10.02 16.19
C ILE A 144 4.42 -8.51 16.12
N ALA A 145 3.68 -7.69 16.86
CA ALA A 145 3.85 -6.25 16.88
C ALA A 145 5.22 -5.84 17.45
N ILE A 146 5.59 -6.38 18.61
CA ILE A 146 6.85 -6.04 19.29
C ILE A 146 8.06 -6.41 18.40
N ARG A 147 8.09 -7.62 17.81
CA ARG A 147 9.22 -8.04 16.95
C ARG A 147 9.36 -7.12 15.74
N SER A 148 8.22 -6.72 15.14
CA SER A 148 8.20 -5.86 13.96
C SER A 148 8.70 -4.45 14.26
N ILE A 149 8.27 -3.86 15.38
CA ILE A 149 8.73 -2.54 15.84
C ILE A 149 10.23 -2.61 16.16
N LEU A 150 10.67 -3.61 16.93
CA LEU A 150 12.06 -3.76 17.34
C LEU A 150 12.99 -3.96 16.14
N SER A 151 12.60 -4.84 15.21
CA SER A 151 13.33 -5.04 13.95
C SER A 151 13.43 -3.75 13.14
N SER A 152 12.32 -3.02 12.97
CA SER A 152 12.29 -1.77 12.22
C SER A 152 13.19 -0.70 12.86
N VAL A 153 13.13 -0.53 14.18
CA VAL A 153 13.95 0.47 14.89
C VAL A 153 15.44 0.14 14.80
N ILE A 154 15.83 -1.10 15.11
CA ILE A 154 17.25 -1.49 15.11
C ILE A 154 17.82 -1.42 13.69
N SER A 155 17.13 -1.96 12.69
CA SER A 155 17.58 -1.90 11.30
C SER A 155 17.66 -0.46 10.78
N SER A 156 16.77 0.41 11.22
CA SER A 156 16.80 1.83 10.91
C SER A 156 18.03 2.53 11.48
N ILE A 157 18.36 2.24 12.73
CA ILE A 157 19.57 2.79 13.36
C ILE A 157 20.83 2.34 12.59
N ILE A 158 20.90 1.04 12.23
CA ILE A 158 22.02 0.51 11.43
C ILE A 158 22.10 1.22 10.07
N GLY A 159 20.97 1.35 9.37
CA GLY A 159 20.92 2.01 8.07
C GLY A 159 21.34 3.48 8.13
N ILE A 160 20.83 4.25 9.10
CA ILE A 160 21.21 5.66 9.29
C ILE A 160 22.70 5.78 9.65
N TYR A 161 23.19 4.95 10.58
CA TYR A 161 24.59 4.96 10.99
C TYR A 161 25.51 4.75 9.79
N LEU A 162 25.26 3.72 8.98
CA LEU A 162 26.05 3.44 7.78
C LEU A 162 25.93 4.53 6.72
N ALA A 163 24.74 5.10 6.51
CA ALA A 163 24.56 6.19 5.57
C ALA A 163 25.37 7.43 5.96
N LEU A 164 25.40 7.80 7.25
CA LEU A 164 26.17 8.93 7.78
C LEU A 164 27.68 8.70 7.67
N HIS A 165 28.15 7.44 7.66
CA HIS A 165 29.58 7.09 7.50
C HIS A 165 29.99 6.88 6.04
N GLY A 166 29.13 7.24 5.07
CA GLY A 166 29.50 7.25 3.66
C GLY A 166 29.44 5.88 2.95
N TYR A 167 28.77 4.88 3.53
CA TYR A 167 28.62 3.56 2.89
C TYR A 167 27.63 3.54 1.70
N GLY A 168 27.04 4.69 1.32
CA GLY A 168 26.19 4.84 0.13
C GLY A 168 25.05 3.83 0.08
N VAL A 169 24.86 3.16 -1.05
CA VAL A 169 23.82 2.15 -1.28
C VAL A 169 23.82 1.00 -0.26
N TRP A 170 25.01 0.65 0.26
CA TRP A 170 25.16 -0.45 1.22
C TRP A 170 24.50 -0.18 2.56
N ALA A 171 24.25 1.07 2.90
CA ALA A 171 23.47 1.44 4.09
C ALA A 171 22.03 0.92 4.01
N LEU A 172 21.38 1.06 2.84
CA LEU A 172 20.04 0.51 2.61
C LEU A 172 20.04 -1.03 2.55
N VAL A 173 21.07 -1.62 1.93
CA VAL A 173 21.23 -3.09 1.88
C VAL A 173 21.38 -3.65 3.29
N ALA A 174 22.25 -3.06 4.11
CA ALA A 174 22.43 -3.47 5.50
C ALA A 174 21.17 -3.28 6.35
N GLN A 175 20.41 -2.20 6.13
CA GLN A 175 19.13 -1.97 6.77
C GLN A 175 18.13 -3.09 6.43
N GLN A 176 18.01 -3.48 5.18
CA GLN A 176 17.12 -4.55 4.74
C GLN A 176 17.52 -5.91 5.32
N LEU A 177 18.81 -6.26 5.24
CA LEU A 177 19.30 -7.54 5.75
C LEU A 177 19.20 -7.65 7.26
N SER A 178 19.63 -6.61 8.00
CA SER A 178 19.54 -6.61 9.46
C SER A 178 18.08 -6.67 9.93
N GLY A 179 17.19 -5.93 9.27
CA GLY A 179 15.76 -5.98 9.55
C GLY A 179 15.18 -7.37 9.36
N GLN A 180 15.49 -8.02 8.23
CA GLN A 180 15.04 -9.38 7.95
C GLN A 180 15.64 -10.40 8.93
N LEU A 181 16.91 -10.28 9.26
CA LEU A 181 17.58 -11.16 10.22
C LEU A 181 16.94 -11.07 11.61
N ILE A 182 16.75 -9.85 12.11
CA ILE A 182 16.16 -9.59 13.43
C ILE A 182 14.71 -10.10 13.48
N VAL A 183 13.89 -9.78 12.46
CA VAL A 183 12.50 -10.26 12.45
C VAL A 183 12.43 -11.78 12.38
N THR A 184 13.32 -12.42 11.64
CA THR A 184 13.38 -13.89 11.55
C THR A 184 13.77 -14.49 12.89
N ALA A 185 14.85 -14.00 13.52
CA ALA A 185 15.30 -14.49 14.83
C ALA A 185 14.23 -14.33 15.91
N LEU A 186 13.63 -13.14 16.01
CA LEU A 186 12.56 -12.87 16.98
C LEU A 186 11.29 -13.68 16.71
N THR A 187 11.03 -14.04 15.44
CA THR A 187 9.88 -14.89 15.08
C THR A 187 10.11 -16.32 15.57
N ILE A 188 11.31 -16.88 15.34
CA ILE A 188 11.69 -18.23 15.78
C ILE A 188 11.61 -18.31 17.31
N ILE A 189 12.24 -17.36 18.01
CA ILE A 189 12.21 -17.31 19.49
C ILE A 189 10.76 -17.19 19.98
N GLY A 190 9.97 -16.30 19.39
CA GLY A 190 8.57 -16.07 19.80
C GLY A 190 7.65 -17.26 19.54
N ALA A 191 7.88 -18.03 18.47
CA ALA A 191 7.09 -19.21 18.14
C ALA A 191 7.40 -20.41 19.08
N ASN A 192 8.59 -20.43 19.65
CA ASN A 192 9.08 -21.51 20.54
C ASN A 192 8.78 -22.89 19.98
N TRP A 193 9.14 -23.11 18.72
CA TRP A 193 8.90 -24.33 17.98
C TRP A 193 10.06 -24.62 17.04
N TRP A 194 10.39 -25.89 16.86
CA TRP A 194 11.39 -26.37 15.90
C TRP A 194 10.83 -27.54 15.10
N PRO A 195 11.09 -27.60 13.79
CA PRO A 195 10.59 -28.67 12.94
C PRO A 195 11.23 -30.01 13.37
N ARG A 196 10.39 -31.02 13.48
CA ARG A 196 10.87 -32.42 13.62
C ARG A 196 11.35 -32.91 12.25
N TRP A 197 12.27 -33.87 12.27
CA TRP A 197 12.74 -34.55 11.06
C TRP A 197 11.65 -35.49 10.50
N GLN A 198 10.53 -34.93 10.08
CA GLN A 198 9.38 -35.66 9.56
C GLN A 198 8.94 -34.96 8.27
N PHE A 199 8.95 -35.74 7.17
CA PHE A 199 8.48 -35.25 5.88
C PHE A 199 7.48 -36.23 5.30
N SER A 200 6.31 -35.76 4.93
CA SER A 200 5.25 -36.59 4.32
C SER A 200 4.88 -36.01 2.95
N LEU A 201 5.02 -36.84 1.89
CA LEU A 201 4.60 -36.43 0.53
C LEU A 201 3.10 -36.13 0.46
N GLN A 202 2.26 -36.85 1.22
CA GLN A 202 0.84 -36.60 1.30
C GLN A 202 0.58 -35.19 1.87
N ARG A 203 1.21 -34.85 3.02
CA ARG A 203 1.08 -33.53 3.64
C ARG A 203 1.66 -32.43 2.76
N ALA A 204 2.70 -32.71 2.00
CA ALA A 204 3.26 -31.78 1.02
C ALA A 204 2.25 -31.45 -0.09
N GLY A 205 1.58 -32.48 -0.63
CA GLY A 205 0.52 -32.28 -1.62
C GLY A 205 -0.63 -31.43 -1.08
N GLU A 206 -1.09 -31.71 0.15
CA GLU A 206 -2.14 -30.92 0.81
C GLU A 206 -1.71 -29.45 1.01
N ALA A 207 -0.49 -29.22 1.50
CA ALA A 207 0.04 -27.87 1.76
C ALA A 207 0.16 -27.06 0.47
N ILE A 208 0.71 -27.64 -0.60
CA ILE A 208 0.87 -26.98 -1.90
C ILE A 208 -0.50 -26.70 -2.54
N HIS A 209 -1.42 -27.65 -2.52
CA HIS A 209 -2.76 -27.47 -3.07
C HIS A 209 -3.52 -26.34 -2.38
N MET A 210 -3.40 -26.23 -1.06
CA MET A 210 -4.04 -25.19 -0.27
C MET A 210 -3.36 -23.83 -0.44
N ALA A 211 -2.03 -23.79 -0.54
CA ALA A 211 -1.25 -22.56 -0.61
C ALA A 211 -1.22 -21.93 -2.02
N SER A 212 -1.20 -22.75 -3.10
CA SER A 212 -0.95 -22.27 -4.47
C SER A 212 -1.96 -21.23 -4.99
N PRO A 213 -3.29 -21.33 -4.76
CA PRO A 213 -4.21 -20.30 -5.22
C PRO A 213 -3.99 -18.95 -4.52
N MET A 214 -3.64 -18.98 -3.23
CA MET A 214 -3.36 -17.78 -2.44
C MET A 214 -2.04 -17.15 -2.87
N MET A 215 -1.02 -17.96 -3.15
CA MET A 215 0.24 -17.52 -3.72
C MET A 215 0.03 -16.81 -5.06
N LEU A 216 -0.71 -17.40 -5.97
CA LEU A 216 -0.98 -16.82 -7.27
C LEU A 216 -1.75 -15.50 -7.16
N ALA A 217 -2.77 -15.43 -6.32
CA ALA A 217 -3.53 -14.21 -6.10
C ALA A 217 -2.64 -13.09 -5.53
N GLN A 218 -1.81 -13.39 -4.54
CA GLN A 218 -0.89 -12.42 -3.95
C GLN A 218 0.20 -11.99 -4.94
N PHE A 219 0.71 -12.91 -5.76
CA PHE A 219 1.69 -12.60 -6.80
C PHE A 219 1.11 -11.64 -7.84
N ILE A 220 -0.09 -11.91 -8.37
CA ILE A 220 -0.78 -11.00 -9.30
C ILE A 220 -1.02 -9.64 -8.65
N ASN A 221 -1.47 -9.60 -7.39
CA ASN A 221 -1.69 -8.34 -6.67
C ASN A 221 -0.41 -7.50 -6.55
N THR A 222 0.70 -8.14 -6.23
CA THR A 222 1.99 -7.45 -6.14
C THR A 222 2.48 -6.98 -7.51
N LEU A 223 2.35 -7.80 -8.54
CA LEU A 223 2.66 -7.36 -9.91
C LEU A 223 1.83 -6.11 -10.28
N CYS A 224 0.52 -6.10 -10.02
CA CYS A 224 -0.31 -4.93 -10.28
C CYS A 224 0.17 -3.66 -9.56
N SER A 225 0.75 -3.79 -8.37
CA SER A 225 1.21 -2.66 -7.57
C SER A 225 2.62 -2.18 -7.91
N THR A 226 3.51 -3.07 -8.37
CA THR A 226 4.93 -2.77 -8.57
C THR A 226 5.37 -2.71 -10.03
N LEU A 227 4.51 -3.16 -10.96
CA LEU A 227 4.87 -3.29 -12.38
C LEU A 227 5.27 -1.96 -13.02
N VAL A 228 4.59 -0.85 -12.69
CA VAL A 228 4.96 0.48 -13.22
C VAL A 228 6.36 0.86 -12.76
N GLU A 229 6.70 0.69 -11.46
CA GLU A 229 8.05 0.96 -10.95
C GLU A 229 9.10 0.08 -11.64
N PHE A 230 8.78 -1.20 -11.84
CA PHE A 230 9.66 -2.14 -12.52
C PHE A 230 9.91 -1.74 -13.99
N MET A 231 8.85 -1.33 -14.71
CA MET A 231 8.97 -0.83 -16.08
C MET A 231 9.76 0.47 -16.15
N VAL A 232 9.52 1.42 -15.20
CA VAL A 232 10.31 2.65 -15.12
C VAL A 232 11.79 2.32 -14.93
N GLY A 233 12.12 1.38 -14.05
CA GLY A 233 13.49 0.95 -13.84
C GLY A 233 14.13 0.42 -15.15
N ILE A 234 13.52 -0.58 -15.78
CA ILE A 234 14.09 -1.22 -16.97
C ILE A 234 14.17 -0.25 -18.16
N ILE A 235 13.15 0.58 -18.37
CA ILE A 235 13.06 1.42 -19.58
C ILE A 235 13.86 2.72 -19.43
N LEU A 236 13.79 3.36 -18.25
CA LEU A 236 14.35 4.69 -18.01
C LEU A 236 15.61 4.70 -17.14
N GLY A 237 15.93 3.56 -16.51
CA GLY A 237 17.15 3.40 -15.70
C GLY A 237 17.04 3.87 -14.24
N PRO A 238 18.17 3.80 -13.49
CA PRO A 238 18.20 3.99 -12.06
C PRO A 238 17.74 5.36 -11.58
N ILE A 239 18.25 6.43 -12.18
CA ILE A 239 17.91 7.81 -11.78
C ILE A 239 16.41 8.05 -11.85
N ALA A 240 15.77 7.61 -12.95
CA ALA A 240 14.34 7.75 -13.17
C ALA A 240 13.54 6.97 -12.13
N LEU A 241 13.96 5.74 -11.81
CA LEU A 241 13.34 4.92 -10.78
C LEU A 241 13.48 5.54 -9.39
N GLY A 242 14.65 6.10 -9.05
CA GLY A 242 14.87 6.80 -7.79
C GLY A 242 13.93 8.00 -7.62
N ILE A 243 13.83 8.85 -8.64
CA ILE A 243 12.93 10.02 -8.67
C ILE A 243 11.47 9.58 -8.55
N TYR A 244 11.05 8.55 -9.30
CA TYR A 244 9.69 8.00 -9.26
C TYR A 244 9.36 7.41 -7.88
N ARG A 245 10.30 6.70 -7.27
CA ARG A 245 10.15 6.10 -5.93
C ARG A 245 9.96 7.13 -4.83
N ILE A 246 10.72 8.24 -4.86
CA ILE A 246 10.54 9.35 -3.91
C ILE A 246 9.14 9.95 -4.05
N ALA A 247 8.71 10.23 -5.29
CA ALA A 247 7.37 10.76 -5.57
C ALA A 247 6.25 9.85 -5.02
N GLY A 248 6.38 8.53 -5.20
CA GLY A 248 5.39 7.54 -4.76
C GLY A 248 5.42 7.28 -3.25
N ARG A 249 6.55 7.47 -2.56
CA ARG A 249 6.72 7.05 -1.16
C ARG A 249 5.80 7.77 -0.18
N ALA A 250 5.65 9.09 -0.32
CA ALA A 250 4.77 9.87 0.52
C ALA A 250 3.30 9.47 0.31
N LEU A 251 2.91 9.23 -0.95
CA LEU A 251 1.56 8.79 -1.30
C LEU A 251 1.26 7.39 -0.77
N PHE A 252 2.24 6.47 -0.83
CA PHE A 252 2.09 5.14 -0.26
C PHE A 252 1.71 5.19 1.22
N ILE A 253 2.31 6.08 2.00
CA ILE A 253 1.99 6.24 3.42
C ILE A 253 0.60 6.82 3.63
N LEU A 254 0.20 7.80 2.84
CA LEU A 254 -1.17 8.32 2.87
C LEU A 254 -2.17 7.21 2.56
N GLN A 255 -1.89 6.36 1.57
CA GLN A 255 -2.74 5.20 1.25
C GLN A 255 -2.80 4.19 2.41
N GLU A 256 -1.68 3.87 3.05
CA GLU A 256 -1.63 2.96 4.19
C GLU A 256 -2.41 3.49 5.41
N ILE A 257 -2.32 4.79 5.68
CA ILE A 257 -3.00 5.40 6.83
C ILE A 257 -4.50 5.61 6.57
N ILE A 258 -4.89 5.95 5.33
CA ILE A 258 -6.27 6.36 5.03
C ILE A 258 -7.06 5.21 4.40
N ILE A 259 -6.52 4.56 3.36
CA ILE A 259 -7.28 3.60 2.54
C ILE A 259 -7.33 2.22 3.19
N ARG A 260 -6.20 1.73 3.73
CA ARG A 260 -6.12 0.39 4.32
C ARG A 260 -7.09 0.14 5.47
N PRO A 261 -7.27 1.03 6.46
CA PRO A 261 -8.26 0.83 7.51
C PRO A 261 -9.69 0.78 6.98
N LEU A 262 -10.00 1.59 5.97
CA LEU A 262 -11.31 1.57 5.31
C LEU A 262 -11.59 0.23 4.61
N GLU A 263 -10.60 -0.31 3.90
CA GLU A 263 -10.70 -1.63 3.27
C GLU A 263 -10.95 -2.73 4.30
N GLN A 264 -10.16 -2.77 5.37
CA GLN A 264 -10.24 -3.81 6.40
C GLN A 264 -11.57 -3.82 7.14
N THR A 265 -12.22 -2.68 7.30
CA THR A 265 -13.53 -2.57 7.96
C THR A 265 -14.70 -2.87 7.02
N THR A 266 -14.54 -2.64 5.72
CA THR A 266 -15.62 -2.81 4.73
C THR A 266 -16.04 -4.27 4.56
N ILE A 267 -15.09 -5.19 4.40
CA ILE A 267 -15.38 -6.61 4.13
C ILE A 267 -16.25 -7.22 5.24
N PRO A 268 -15.90 -7.14 6.55
CA PRO A 268 -16.72 -7.71 7.61
C PRO A 268 -18.10 -7.08 7.74
N VAL A 269 -18.22 -5.78 7.48
CA VAL A 269 -19.51 -5.07 7.55
C VAL A 269 -20.42 -5.53 6.43
N LEU A 270 -19.93 -5.58 5.20
CA LEU A 270 -20.73 -5.99 4.05
C LEU A 270 -21.09 -7.49 4.09
N ALA A 271 -20.19 -8.34 4.57
CA ALA A 271 -20.43 -9.79 4.65
C ALA A 271 -21.59 -10.17 5.59
N ARG A 272 -21.91 -9.31 6.58
CA ARG A 272 -23.06 -9.53 7.50
C ARG A 272 -24.40 -9.13 6.93
N MET A 273 -24.45 -8.51 5.76
CA MET A 273 -25.70 -8.09 5.13
C MET A 273 -26.33 -9.26 4.38
N GLU A 274 -27.65 -9.40 4.48
CA GLU A 274 -28.38 -10.59 4.01
C GLU A 274 -28.47 -10.68 2.47
N ASN A 275 -28.57 -9.55 1.77
CA ASN A 275 -28.81 -9.58 0.33
C ASN A 275 -27.87 -8.68 -0.47
N ALA A 276 -27.67 -9.02 -1.75
CA ALA A 276 -26.79 -8.33 -2.68
C ALA A 276 -27.16 -6.85 -2.90
N GLN A 277 -28.47 -6.54 -2.92
CA GLN A 277 -28.92 -5.16 -3.12
C GLN A 277 -28.63 -4.28 -1.91
N ALA A 278 -28.76 -4.82 -0.68
CA ALA A 278 -28.36 -4.10 0.54
C ALA A 278 -26.85 -3.83 0.54
N ARG A 279 -26.03 -4.83 0.15
CA ARG A 279 -24.57 -4.68 -0.01
C ARG A 279 -24.24 -3.60 -1.03
N ALA A 280 -24.90 -3.59 -2.19
CA ALA A 280 -24.67 -2.58 -3.22
C ALA A 280 -25.01 -1.16 -2.73
N LYS A 281 -26.17 -0.96 -2.07
CA LYS A 281 -26.54 0.34 -1.50
C LYS A 281 -25.55 0.79 -0.42
N ALA A 282 -25.13 -0.13 0.45
CA ALA A 282 -24.12 0.16 1.46
C ALA A 282 -22.78 0.53 0.84
N THR A 283 -22.36 -0.16 -0.23
CA THR A 283 -21.12 0.18 -0.96
C THR A 283 -21.18 1.59 -1.54
N LEU A 284 -22.27 1.97 -2.20
CA LEU A 284 -22.45 3.32 -2.73
C LEU A 284 -22.37 4.39 -1.63
N ARG A 285 -22.94 4.07 -0.46
CA ARG A 285 -22.87 4.95 0.71
C ARG A 285 -21.45 5.07 1.26
N ILE A 286 -20.72 3.95 1.37
CA ILE A 286 -19.30 3.93 1.78
C ILE A 286 -18.45 4.70 0.77
N LEU A 287 -18.67 4.50 -0.53
CA LEU A 287 -17.96 5.23 -1.58
C LEU A 287 -18.18 6.75 -1.48
N ARG A 288 -19.41 7.19 -1.17
CA ARG A 288 -19.72 8.61 -0.95
C ARG A 288 -18.91 9.18 0.22
N ILE A 289 -18.95 8.51 1.38
CA ILE A 289 -18.23 8.94 2.58
C ILE A 289 -16.72 8.97 2.33
N ASN A 290 -16.19 7.89 1.73
CA ASN A 290 -14.77 7.78 1.45
C ASN A 290 -14.31 8.84 0.45
N SER A 291 -15.07 9.10 -0.61
CA SER A 291 -14.75 10.13 -1.59
C SER A 291 -14.67 11.52 -0.97
N PHE A 292 -15.57 11.82 -0.04
CA PHE A 292 -15.61 13.09 0.66
C PHE A 292 -14.36 13.38 1.51
N VAL A 293 -13.72 12.32 2.02
CA VAL A 293 -12.50 12.40 2.84
C VAL A 293 -11.25 12.23 1.98
N ILE A 294 -11.24 11.26 1.07
CA ILE A 294 -10.04 10.85 0.33
C ILE A 294 -9.67 11.88 -0.74
N LEU A 295 -10.67 12.39 -1.48
CA LEU A 295 -10.42 13.30 -2.61
C LEU A 295 -9.72 14.58 -2.20
N PRO A 296 -10.17 15.35 -1.18
CA PRO A 296 -9.47 16.58 -0.78
C PRO A 296 -8.05 16.30 -0.30
N ILE A 297 -7.79 15.16 0.31
CA ILE A 297 -6.44 14.81 0.77
C ILE A 297 -5.52 14.59 -0.42
N PHE A 298 -5.90 13.78 -1.42
CA PHE A 298 -5.04 13.52 -2.58
C PHE A 298 -4.94 14.71 -3.53
N PHE A 299 -6.02 15.44 -3.77
CA PHE A 299 -5.98 16.66 -4.57
C PHE A 299 -5.22 17.79 -3.84
N GLY A 300 -5.37 17.89 -2.52
CA GLY A 300 -4.57 18.79 -1.69
C GLY A 300 -3.08 18.42 -1.71
N THR A 301 -2.78 17.13 -1.62
CA THR A 301 -1.39 16.63 -1.78
C THR A 301 -0.83 16.98 -3.15
N ALA A 302 -1.63 16.90 -4.22
CA ALA A 302 -1.20 17.33 -5.56
C ALA A 302 -0.88 18.83 -5.60
N ALA A 303 -1.65 19.65 -4.89
CA ALA A 303 -1.44 21.11 -4.85
C ALA A 303 -0.13 21.52 -4.16
N ILE A 304 0.30 20.77 -3.13
CA ILE A 304 1.46 21.09 -2.29
C ILE A 304 2.68 20.19 -2.58
N ALA A 305 2.62 19.37 -3.62
CA ALA A 305 3.59 18.29 -3.86
C ALA A 305 5.03 18.80 -4.01
N GLU A 306 5.24 19.89 -4.73
CA GLU A 306 6.57 20.45 -4.99
C GLU A 306 7.20 21.01 -3.71
N GLU A 307 6.46 21.81 -2.96
CA GLU A 307 6.87 22.38 -1.69
C GLU A 307 7.13 21.29 -0.64
N PHE A 308 6.29 20.27 -0.64
CA PHE A 308 6.47 19.11 0.25
C PHE A 308 7.74 18.36 -0.07
N ILE A 309 8.01 18.05 -1.34
CA ILE A 309 9.24 17.35 -1.75
C ILE A 309 10.47 18.18 -1.42
N ALA A 310 10.48 19.47 -1.73
CA ALA A 310 11.59 20.36 -1.44
C ALA A 310 11.87 20.45 0.06
N LEU A 311 10.83 20.61 0.88
CA LEU A 311 10.96 20.72 2.34
C LEU A 311 11.41 19.40 2.98
N VAL A 312 10.81 18.28 2.60
CA VAL A 312 11.00 16.99 3.28
C VAL A 312 12.24 16.25 2.77
N PHE A 313 12.41 16.16 1.45
CA PHE A 313 13.49 15.40 0.82
C PHE A 313 14.66 16.26 0.37
N GLY A 314 14.45 17.55 0.13
CA GLY A 314 15.45 18.52 -0.30
C GLY A 314 15.45 18.78 -1.81
N GLU A 315 16.16 19.86 -2.22
CA GLU A 315 16.15 20.40 -3.59
C GLU A 315 16.58 19.41 -4.67
N LYS A 316 17.48 18.46 -4.36
CA LYS A 316 17.92 17.44 -5.32
C LYS A 316 16.79 16.54 -5.83
N TRP A 317 15.65 16.54 -5.13
CA TRP A 317 14.45 15.76 -5.47
C TRP A 317 13.34 16.60 -6.11
N HIS A 318 13.63 17.85 -6.48
CA HIS A 318 12.64 18.79 -7.03
C HIS A 318 11.80 18.16 -8.17
N SER A 319 12.44 17.42 -9.08
CA SER A 319 11.75 16.71 -10.17
C SER A 319 10.74 15.67 -9.71
N SER A 320 10.84 15.16 -8.48
CA SER A 320 9.85 14.26 -7.89
C SER A 320 8.55 14.96 -7.49
N GLY A 321 8.56 16.29 -7.33
CA GLY A 321 7.39 17.07 -6.90
C GLY A 321 6.25 17.01 -7.92
N ALA A 322 6.53 17.32 -9.18
CA ALA A 322 5.55 17.24 -10.26
C ALA A 322 5.03 15.81 -10.48
N LEU A 323 5.91 14.80 -10.33
CA LEU A 323 5.50 13.40 -10.39
C LEU A 323 4.55 13.05 -9.24
N MET A 324 4.87 13.49 -8.01
CA MET A 324 4.03 13.27 -6.84
C MET A 324 2.62 13.88 -7.03
N ALA A 325 2.53 15.08 -7.62
CA ALA A 325 1.25 15.68 -7.94
C ALA A 325 0.40 14.81 -8.88
N LEU A 326 0.98 14.31 -9.97
CA LEU A 326 0.30 13.40 -10.89
C LEU A 326 -0.10 12.07 -10.23
N LEU A 327 0.82 11.45 -9.49
CA LEU A 327 0.54 10.20 -8.79
C LEU A 327 -0.57 10.36 -7.74
N ALA A 328 -0.65 11.52 -7.08
CA ALA A 328 -1.72 11.83 -6.13
C ALA A 328 -3.10 11.81 -6.81
N LEU A 329 -3.22 12.43 -7.98
CA LEU A 329 -4.47 12.41 -8.77
C LEU A 329 -4.87 10.99 -9.20
N GLY A 330 -3.90 10.14 -9.55
CA GLY A 330 -4.14 8.73 -9.88
C GLY A 330 -4.53 7.86 -8.68
N SER A 331 -4.30 8.31 -7.45
CA SER A 331 -4.62 7.55 -6.23
C SER A 331 -6.12 7.54 -5.91
N THR A 332 -6.90 8.46 -6.46
CA THR A 332 -8.36 8.55 -6.20
C THR A 332 -9.15 7.39 -6.83
N PRO A 333 -8.99 7.04 -8.12
CA PRO A 333 -9.65 5.86 -8.68
C PRO A 333 -9.09 4.54 -8.13
N PHE A 334 -7.84 4.53 -7.65
CA PHE A 334 -7.29 3.40 -6.92
C PHE A 334 -8.11 3.07 -5.65
N ALA A 335 -8.46 4.08 -4.85
CA ALA A 335 -9.29 3.91 -3.66
C ALA A 335 -10.69 3.36 -3.98
N LEU A 336 -11.31 3.85 -5.06
CA LEU A 336 -12.58 3.35 -5.56
C LEU A 336 -12.50 1.86 -5.94
N ARG A 337 -11.47 1.46 -6.67
CA ARG A 337 -11.26 0.07 -7.09
C ARG A 337 -11.10 -0.87 -5.89
N ILE A 338 -10.34 -0.47 -4.87
CA ILE A 338 -10.16 -1.25 -3.64
C ILE A 338 -11.52 -1.49 -2.97
N GLN A 339 -12.35 -0.46 -2.86
CA GLN A 339 -13.66 -0.56 -2.20
C GLN A 339 -14.63 -1.48 -2.96
N ILE A 340 -14.63 -1.43 -4.29
CA ILE A 340 -15.42 -2.34 -5.13
C ILE A 340 -14.93 -3.77 -4.99
N ASN A 341 -13.61 -4.01 -5.00
CA ASN A 341 -13.04 -5.35 -4.80
C ASN A 341 -13.39 -5.92 -3.41
N ALA A 342 -13.38 -5.09 -2.36
CA ALA A 342 -13.81 -5.51 -1.03
C ALA A 342 -15.29 -5.94 -1.02
N THR A 343 -16.14 -5.24 -1.76
CA THR A 343 -17.58 -5.59 -1.91
C THR A 343 -17.77 -6.91 -2.67
N LEU A 344 -17.04 -7.10 -3.76
CA LEU A 344 -17.06 -8.35 -4.54
C LEU A 344 -16.58 -9.55 -3.70
N THR A 345 -15.57 -9.33 -2.87
CA THR A 345 -15.06 -10.33 -1.93
C THR A 345 -16.12 -10.69 -0.88
N ALA A 346 -16.78 -9.70 -0.29
CA ALA A 346 -17.86 -9.91 0.67
C ALA A 346 -19.09 -10.65 0.08
N GLU A 347 -19.32 -10.50 -1.23
CA GLU A 347 -20.36 -11.23 -2.00
C GLU A 347 -19.93 -12.65 -2.40
N GLY A 348 -18.68 -13.06 -2.12
CA GLY A 348 -18.13 -14.33 -2.56
C GLY A 348 -17.80 -14.40 -4.07
N LYS A 349 -17.73 -13.25 -4.74
CA LYS A 349 -17.46 -13.16 -6.18
C LYS A 349 -15.97 -13.04 -6.50
N SER A 350 -15.11 -13.85 -5.86
CA SER A 350 -13.66 -13.81 -5.99
C SER A 350 -13.15 -13.94 -7.43
N ARG A 351 -13.89 -14.67 -8.30
CA ARG A 351 -13.57 -14.76 -9.72
C ARG A 351 -13.56 -13.39 -10.42
N TRP A 352 -14.51 -12.51 -10.06
CA TRP A 352 -14.57 -11.15 -10.62
C TRP A 352 -13.48 -10.24 -10.09
N VAL A 353 -13.07 -10.44 -8.84
CA VAL A 353 -11.88 -9.77 -8.28
C VAL A 353 -10.63 -10.15 -9.06
N LEU A 354 -10.44 -11.44 -9.34
CA LEU A 354 -9.31 -11.92 -10.15
C LEU A 354 -9.33 -11.36 -11.57
N LEU A 355 -10.49 -11.36 -12.24
CA LEU A 355 -10.66 -10.76 -13.57
C LEU A 355 -10.32 -9.26 -13.57
N ASN A 356 -10.73 -8.54 -12.54
CA ASN A 356 -10.40 -7.12 -12.38
C ASN A 356 -8.89 -6.89 -12.18
N MET A 357 -8.21 -7.77 -11.43
CA MET A 357 -6.75 -7.73 -11.27
C MET A 357 -6.03 -8.02 -12.60
N ILE A 358 -6.46 -9.03 -13.34
CA ILE A 358 -5.90 -9.35 -14.66
C ILE A 358 -6.11 -8.20 -15.64
N ALA A 359 -7.30 -7.60 -15.68
CA ALA A 359 -7.58 -6.43 -16.50
C ALA A 359 -6.68 -5.24 -16.12
N THR A 360 -6.46 -5.01 -14.83
CA THR A 360 -5.51 -3.98 -14.35
C THR A 360 -4.08 -4.28 -14.82
N LEU A 361 -3.64 -5.53 -14.71
CA LEU A 361 -2.31 -5.95 -15.15
C LEU A 361 -2.10 -5.72 -16.66
N LEU A 362 -3.07 -6.14 -17.48
CA LEU A 362 -3.03 -5.93 -18.93
C LEU A 362 -3.04 -4.45 -19.30
N THR A 363 -3.89 -3.66 -18.63
CA THR A 363 -3.91 -2.20 -18.80
C THR A 363 -2.54 -1.59 -18.45
N THR A 364 -1.93 -2.05 -17.35
CA THR A 364 -0.60 -1.58 -16.93
C THR A 364 0.47 -1.91 -17.96
N LEU A 365 0.47 -3.12 -18.50
CA LEU A 365 1.41 -3.52 -19.56
C LEU A 365 1.24 -2.67 -20.81
N ILE A 366 0.01 -2.51 -21.30
CA ILE A 366 -0.27 -1.78 -22.54
C ILE A 366 0.06 -0.28 -22.37
N ILE A 367 -0.51 0.38 -21.37
CA ILE A 367 -0.32 1.82 -21.16
C ILE A 367 1.11 2.12 -20.73
N GLY A 368 1.71 1.27 -19.90
CA GLY A 368 3.11 1.39 -19.49
C GLY A 368 4.05 1.30 -20.69
N TYR A 369 3.88 0.32 -21.56
CA TYR A 369 4.68 0.17 -22.78
C TYR A 369 4.54 1.38 -23.71
N LEU A 370 3.34 1.96 -23.83
CA LEU A 370 3.06 3.09 -24.70
C LEU A 370 3.61 4.42 -24.17
N LEU A 371 3.57 4.65 -22.85
CA LEU A 371 3.85 5.98 -22.29
C LEU A 371 5.21 6.08 -21.58
N ILE A 372 5.66 5.04 -20.86
CA ILE A 372 6.89 5.11 -20.05
C ILE A 372 8.14 5.45 -20.88
N PRO A 373 8.33 4.98 -22.13
CA PRO A 373 9.53 5.31 -22.92
C PRO A 373 9.76 6.81 -23.15
N TYR A 374 8.71 7.63 -23.01
CA TYR A 374 8.81 9.08 -23.20
C TYR A 374 9.31 9.84 -21.95
N GLY A 375 9.56 9.15 -20.83
CA GLY A 375 10.17 9.71 -19.64
C GLY A 375 9.33 9.60 -18.37
N THR A 376 9.89 10.09 -17.25
CA THR A 376 9.30 9.94 -15.91
C THR A 376 7.94 10.62 -15.76
N HIS A 377 7.71 11.78 -16.38
CA HIS A 377 6.42 12.44 -16.39
C HIS A 377 5.34 11.58 -17.06
N TYR A 378 5.69 10.97 -18.19
CA TYR A 378 4.77 10.05 -18.89
C TYR A 378 4.54 8.76 -18.10
N ALA A 379 5.51 8.32 -17.29
CA ALA A 379 5.30 7.20 -16.37
C ALA A 379 4.27 7.56 -15.28
N ALA A 380 4.30 8.80 -14.75
CA ALA A 380 3.30 9.27 -13.82
C ALA A 380 1.91 9.44 -14.48
N ILE A 381 1.86 9.95 -15.72
CA ILE A 381 0.62 9.99 -16.52
C ILE A 381 0.10 8.57 -16.77
N ALA A 382 0.97 7.61 -17.11
CA ALA A 382 0.59 6.22 -17.27
C ALA A 382 -0.09 5.68 -16.01
N TYR A 383 0.47 5.94 -14.83
CA TYR A 383 -0.14 5.56 -13.55
C TYR A 383 -1.56 6.15 -13.39
N VAL A 384 -1.76 7.43 -13.70
CA VAL A 384 -3.07 8.07 -13.69
C VAL A 384 -4.05 7.35 -14.62
N VAL A 385 -3.67 7.19 -15.89
CA VAL A 385 -4.52 6.57 -16.93
C VAL A 385 -4.88 5.13 -16.55
N ILE A 386 -3.90 4.34 -16.10
CA ILE A 386 -4.11 2.96 -15.64
C ILE A 386 -5.16 2.90 -14.52
N ASN A 387 -5.04 3.77 -13.52
CA ASN A 387 -5.97 3.74 -12.38
C ASN A 387 -7.37 4.22 -12.77
N TYR A 388 -7.51 5.21 -13.65
CA TYR A 388 -8.82 5.64 -14.16
C TYR A 388 -9.50 4.55 -15.01
N ILE A 389 -8.76 3.90 -15.92
CA ILE A 389 -9.29 2.78 -16.72
C ILE A 389 -9.67 1.62 -15.81
N SER A 390 -8.80 1.22 -14.87
CA SER A 390 -9.07 0.13 -13.94
C SER A 390 -10.24 0.44 -13.00
N GLY A 391 -10.38 1.70 -12.60
CA GLY A 391 -11.54 2.19 -11.84
C GLY A 391 -12.83 2.06 -12.65
N ALA A 392 -12.82 2.48 -13.92
CA ALA A 392 -13.97 2.35 -14.82
C ALA A 392 -14.35 0.88 -15.06
N ILE A 393 -13.38 -0.01 -15.27
CA ILE A 393 -13.62 -1.45 -15.38
C ILE A 393 -14.28 -1.98 -14.10
N SER A 394 -13.79 -1.58 -12.93
CA SER A 394 -14.39 -1.97 -11.65
C SER A 394 -15.83 -1.51 -11.51
N MET A 395 -16.15 -0.31 -11.97
CA MET A 395 -17.52 0.21 -11.98
C MET A 395 -18.43 -0.62 -12.92
N VAL A 396 -17.95 -1.00 -14.09
CA VAL A 396 -18.70 -1.87 -15.04
C VAL A 396 -18.95 -3.25 -14.42
N ILE A 397 -17.95 -3.85 -13.79
CA ILE A 397 -18.09 -5.13 -13.07
C ILE A 397 -19.14 -5.00 -11.96
N PHE A 398 -19.07 -3.95 -11.16
CA PHE A 398 -20.02 -3.69 -10.08
C PHE A 398 -21.45 -3.55 -10.62
N GLN A 399 -21.64 -2.77 -11.68
CA GLN A 399 -22.93 -2.60 -12.36
C GLN A 399 -23.48 -3.93 -12.85
N HIS A 400 -22.65 -4.76 -13.48
CA HIS A 400 -23.08 -6.05 -14.02
C HIS A 400 -23.56 -7.01 -12.92
N ILE A 401 -22.84 -7.07 -11.79
CA ILE A 401 -23.12 -8.01 -10.71
C ILE A 401 -24.32 -7.58 -9.86
N PHE A 402 -24.36 -6.29 -9.49
CA PHE A 402 -25.38 -5.77 -8.58
C PHE A 402 -26.58 -5.13 -9.29
N ARG A 403 -26.57 -5.07 -10.62
CA ARG A 403 -27.59 -4.43 -11.46
C ARG A 403 -27.91 -2.99 -11.03
N CYS A 404 -26.91 -2.29 -10.48
CA CYS A 404 -27.00 -0.88 -10.15
C CYS A 404 -26.70 -0.05 -11.39
N GLY A 405 -27.52 0.95 -11.71
CA GLY A 405 -27.27 1.83 -12.85
C GLY A 405 -25.93 2.57 -12.71
N PHE A 406 -25.31 2.90 -13.85
CA PHE A 406 -24.05 3.65 -13.86
C PHE A 406 -24.23 5.11 -13.33
N ILE A 407 -25.36 5.73 -13.64
CA ILE A 407 -25.70 7.09 -13.20
C ILE A 407 -25.69 7.23 -11.67
N PRO A 408 -26.31 6.35 -10.86
CA PRO A 408 -26.21 6.42 -9.40
C PRO A 408 -24.78 6.38 -8.87
N MET A 409 -23.89 5.60 -9.51
CA MET A 409 -22.49 5.54 -9.12
C MET A 409 -21.75 6.86 -9.41
N LEU A 410 -21.96 7.43 -10.58
CA LEU A 410 -21.40 8.74 -10.93
C LEU A 410 -21.95 9.83 -10.00
N ASN A 411 -23.24 9.84 -9.70
CA ASN A 411 -23.86 10.82 -8.79
C ASN A 411 -23.30 10.78 -7.37
N VAL A 412 -22.74 9.65 -6.95
CA VAL A 412 -22.06 9.51 -5.65
C VAL A 412 -20.66 10.14 -5.67
N LEU A 413 -19.97 10.06 -6.81
CA LEU A 413 -18.55 10.44 -6.91
C LEU A 413 -18.32 11.86 -7.39
N TRP A 414 -19.15 12.36 -8.36
CA TRP A 414 -18.91 13.64 -9.04
C TRP A 414 -18.88 14.86 -8.11
N PRO A 415 -19.73 14.98 -7.03
CA PRO A 415 -19.73 16.17 -6.20
C PRO A 415 -18.40 16.38 -5.49
N SER A 416 -17.87 15.31 -4.88
CA SER A 416 -16.58 15.35 -4.19
C SER A 416 -15.41 15.56 -5.16
N HIS A 417 -15.48 14.99 -6.38
CA HIS A 417 -14.47 15.21 -7.41
C HIS A 417 -14.46 16.66 -7.89
N LEU A 418 -15.64 17.24 -8.14
CA LEU A 418 -15.75 18.63 -8.58
C LEU A 418 -15.26 19.59 -7.48
N ALA A 419 -15.68 19.38 -6.24
CA ALA A 419 -15.21 20.18 -5.11
C ALA A 419 -13.68 20.11 -4.93
N ALA A 420 -13.10 18.92 -5.00
CA ALA A 420 -11.65 18.73 -4.89
C ALA A 420 -10.89 19.32 -6.10
N SER A 421 -11.47 19.24 -7.32
CA SER A 421 -10.88 19.86 -8.52
C SER A 421 -10.88 21.38 -8.42
N ILE A 422 -11.99 21.98 -7.99
CA ILE A 422 -12.08 23.45 -7.78
C ILE A 422 -11.09 23.87 -6.68
N MET A 423 -11.02 23.13 -5.58
CA MET A 423 -10.03 23.36 -4.52
C MET A 423 -8.60 23.36 -5.09
N LEU A 424 -8.25 22.34 -5.90
CA LEU A 424 -6.94 22.27 -6.56
C LEU A 424 -6.67 23.49 -7.44
N CYS A 425 -7.63 23.87 -8.28
CA CYS A 425 -7.51 25.06 -9.12
C CYS A 425 -7.29 26.35 -8.30
N ILE A 426 -8.01 26.50 -7.19
CA ILE A 426 -7.82 27.63 -6.27
C ILE A 426 -6.40 27.61 -5.67
N CYS A 427 -5.93 26.45 -5.19
CA CYS A 427 -4.58 26.32 -4.65
C CYS A 427 -3.51 26.64 -5.71
N LEU A 428 -3.66 26.16 -6.94
CA LEU A 428 -2.73 26.47 -8.04
C LEU A 428 -2.76 27.94 -8.42
N ALA A 429 -3.92 28.59 -8.44
CA ALA A 429 -4.05 30.02 -8.67
C ALA A 429 -3.35 30.82 -7.55
N VAL A 430 -3.60 30.48 -6.28
CA VAL A 430 -2.93 31.12 -5.14
C VAL A 430 -1.42 30.93 -5.22
N LYS A 431 -0.95 29.73 -5.61
CA LYS A 431 0.49 29.44 -5.78
C LYS A 431 1.16 30.40 -6.77
N GLN A 432 0.48 30.80 -7.86
CA GLN A 432 1.05 31.78 -8.82
C GLN A 432 1.22 33.19 -8.25
N TRP A 433 0.44 33.55 -7.22
CA TRP A 433 0.53 34.85 -6.56
C TRP A 433 1.49 34.86 -5.36
N LEU A 434 1.92 33.70 -4.88
CA LEU A 434 2.85 33.62 -3.77
C LEU A 434 4.27 34.00 -4.23
N PRO A 435 4.96 34.89 -3.49
CA PRO A 435 6.34 35.22 -3.78
C PRO A 435 7.22 33.96 -3.68
N GLN A 436 8.04 33.72 -4.70
CA GLN A 436 8.99 32.59 -4.71
C GLN A 436 10.08 32.68 -3.61
N THR A 437 10.24 33.87 -3.02
CA THR A 437 11.16 34.12 -1.91
C THR A 437 10.68 33.56 -0.57
N LEU A 438 9.40 33.14 -0.47
CA LEU A 438 8.87 32.57 0.77
C LEU A 438 9.46 31.18 1.03
N PRO A 439 9.79 30.85 2.30
CA PRO A 439 10.23 29.51 2.66
C PRO A 439 9.21 28.45 2.28
N ALA A 440 9.65 27.27 1.79
CA ALA A 440 8.77 26.16 1.38
C ALA A 440 7.79 25.74 2.49
N ALA A 441 8.20 25.80 3.76
CA ALA A 441 7.33 25.52 4.90
C ALA A 441 6.15 26.50 4.99
N THR A 442 6.38 27.79 4.75
CA THR A 442 5.34 28.84 4.76
C THR A 442 4.39 28.65 3.59
N GLN A 443 4.93 28.38 2.40
CA GLN A 443 4.12 28.10 1.21
C GLN A 443 3.22 26.88 1.44
N LEU A 444 3.77 25.81 2.00
CA LEU A 444 3.02 24.57 2.34
C LEU A 444 1.87 24.84 3.32
N LEU A 445 2.11 25.63 4.38
CA LEU A 445 1.05 26.00 5.33
C LEU A 445 -0.03 26.87 4.69
N LEU A 446 0.35 27.86 3.88
CA LEU A 446 -0.61 28.72 3.20
C LEU A 446 -1.46 27.96 2.18
N LEU A 447 -0.84 27.12 1.34
CA LEU A 447 -1.56 26.29 0.37
C LEU A 447 -2.43 25.25 1.05
N GLY A 448 -1.96 24.62 2.14
CA GLY A 448 -2.73 23.68 2.92
C GLY A 448 -3.95 24.34 3.58
N ALA A 449 -3.78 25.52 4.18
CA ALA A 449 -4.89 26.31 4.75
C ALA A 449 -5.88 26.74 3.67
N THR A 450 -5.40 27.24 2.54
CA THR A 450 -6.24 27.62 1.38
C THR A 450 -7.06 26.43 0.88
N GLY A 451 -6.41 25.26 0.73
CA GLY A 451 -7.08 24.02 0.32
C GLY A 451 -8.16 23.60 1.32
N GLY A 452 -7.84 23.56 2.60
CA GLY A 452 -8.81 23.20 3.64
C GLY A 452 -10.01 24.14 3.70
N ILE A 453 -9.77 25.46 3.69
CA ILE A 453 -10.82 26.48 3.74
C ILE A 453 -11.67 26.45 2.48
N SER A 454 -11.05 26.40 1.30
CA SER A 454 -11.80 26.37 0.04
C SER A 454 -12.65 25.11 -0.11
N TYR A 455 -12.11 23.94 0.23
CA TYR A 455 -12.87 22.70 0.20
C TYR A 455 -14.05 22.73 1.18
N PHE A 456 -13.80 23.17 2.42
CA PHE A 456 -14.86 23.31 3.42
C PHE A 456 -15.96 24.26 2.95
N PHE A 457 -15.60 25.41 2.41
CA PHE A 457 -16.56 26.38 1.88
C PHE A 457 -17.38 25.79 0.71
N LEU A 458 -16.73 25.12 -0.26
CA LEU A 458 -17.40 24.46 -1.38
C LEU A 458 -18.40 23.40 -0.90
N CYS A 459 -18.00 22.60 0.07
CA CYS A 459 -18.86 21.56 0.65
C CYS A 459 -20.07 22.14 1.36
N VAL A 460 -19.91 23.23 2.12
CA VAL A 460 -20.99 23.82 2.90
C VAL A 460 -21.93 24.66 2.05
N VAL A 461 -21.41 25.39 1.05
CA VAL A 461 -22.21 26.32 0.24
C VAL A 461 -22.78 25.63 -1.00
N ILE A 462 -21.93 24.99 -1.81
CA ILE A 462 -22.34 24.42 -3.11
C ILE A 462 -22.91 23.02 -2.97
N PHE A 463 -22.22 22.15 -2.21
CA PHE A 463 -22.59 20.73 -2.04
C PHE A 463 -23.30 20.47 -0.71
N ARG A 464 -24.13 21.41 -0.26
CA ARG A 464 -24.79 21.38 1.04
C ARG A 464 -25.57 20.09 1.33
N ASN A 465 -26.30 19.56 0.34
CA ASN A 465 -27.06 18.33 0.50
C ASN A 465 -26.15 17.10 0.72
N GLU A 466 -25.03 17.04 0.02
CA GLU A 466 -24.06 15.98 0.17
C GLU A 466 -23.34 16.06 1.52
N THR A 467 -22.97 17.26 1.94
CA THR A 467 -22.36 17.52 3.25
C THR A 467 -23.31 17.14 4.38
N ARG A 468 -24.60 17.44 4.24
CA ARG A 468 -25.64 17.05 5.22
C ARG A 468 -25.78 15.52 5.29
N ASN A 469 -25.79 14.85 4.14
CA ASN A 469 -25.83 13.40 4.07
C ASN A 469 -24.59 12.77 4.74
N PHE A 470 -23.40 13.28 4.43
CA PHE A 470 -22.13 12.85 5.05
C PHE A 470 -22.15 13.03 6.57
N LEU A 471 -22.51 14.21 7.07
CA LEU A 471 -22.58 14.49 8.52
C LEU A 471 -23.63 13.61 9.21
N GLY A 472 -24.77 13.36 8.56
CA GLY A 472 -25.80 12.47 9.08
C GLY A 472 -25.32 11.01 9.23
N GLU A 473 -24.44 10.57 8.33
CA GLU A 473 -23.82 9.25 8.44
C GLU A 473 -22.73 9.19 9.51
N CYS A 474 -21.89 10.21 9.59
CA CYS A 474 -20.86 10.31 10.63
C CYS A 474 -21.49 10.28 12.04
N LEU A 475 -22.62 10.98 12.23
CA LEU A 475 -23.34 10.99 13.51
C LEU A 475 -23.87 9.62 13.94
N LYS A 476 -24.19 8.73 12.99
CA LYS A 476 -24.64 7.36 13.28
C LYS A 476 -23.50 6.44 13.75
N ILE A 477 -22.28 6.76 13.37
CA ILE A 477 -21.08 5.93 13.61
C ILE A 477 -20.28 6.41 14.84
N MET A 478 -20.36 7.72 15.15
CA MET A 478 -19.54 8.33 16.19
C MET A 478 -20.07 8.09 17.62
N PRO A 479 -19.17 7.86 18.58
CA PRO A 479 -19.56 7.84 19.99
C PRO A 479 -20.18 9.17 20.44
N LEU A 480 -21.18 9.12 21.29
CA LEU A 480 -21.97 10.25 21.82
C LEU A 480 -21.15 11.46 22.35
N LYS A 481 -19.89 11.24 22.72
CA LYS A 481 -18.99 12.31 23.21
C LYS A 481 -18.61 13.37 22.16
N PHE A 482 -18.61 13.03 20.89
CA PHE A 482 -18.23 13.94 19.79
C PHE A 482 -19.43 14.50 19.00
N SER A 483 -20.63 14.07 19.35
CA SER A 483 -21.88 14.49 18.69
C SER A 483 -22.20 15.99 18.77
N PRO A 484 -21.86 16.77 19.84
CA PRO A 484 -22.28 18.17 19.95
C PRO A 484 -21.68 19.08 18.88
N LEU A 485 -20.42 18.84 18.46
CA LEU A 485 -19.75 19.64 17.43
C LEU A 485 -20.36 19.42 16.05
N LEU A 486 -20.63 18.16 15.71
CA LEU A 486 -21.26 17.80 14.44
C LEU A 486 -22.72 18.23 14.38
N LEU A 487 -23.45 18.18 15.49
CA LEU A 487 -24.82 18.70 15.58
C LEU A 487 -24.87 20.21 15.37
N ARG A 488 -23.89 20.98 15.86
CA ARG A 488 -23.77 22.42 15.56
C ARG A 488 -23.51 22.70 14.08
N ILE A 489 -22.62 21.93 13.45
CA ILE A 489 -22.35 22.05 12.01
C ILE A 489 -23.60 21.65 11.21
N GLN A 490 -24.32 20.62 11.65
CA GLN A 490 -25.56 20.18 11.01
C GLN A 490 -26.72 21.16 11.20
N SER A 491 -26.81 21.81 12.37
CA SER A 491 -27.81 22.85 12.63
C SER A 491 -27.52 24.11 11.81
N TRP A 492 -26.25 24.49 11.67
CA TRP A 492 -25.85 25.60 10.81
C TRP A 492 -26.15 25.31 9.32
N ALA A 493 -25.99 24.07 8.88
CA ALA A 493 -26.39 23.61 7.54
C ALA A 493 -27.94 23.50 7.37
N ARG A 494 -28.75 23.66 8.43
CA ARG A 494 -30.21 23.68 8.37
C ARG A 494 -30.81 25.09 8.32
N LEU A 495 -30.04 26.09 8.73
CA LEU A 495 -30.51 27.49 8.79
C LEU A 495 -30.32 28.17 7.43
N ASN A 496 -31.19 27.83 6.46
CA ASN A 496 -31.67 28.68 5.31
C ASN A 496 -32.28 27.79 4.23
#